data_a2f2a669cad2ac8f02e2ecf70d9c0962
#
_entry.id   a2f2a669cad2ac8f02e2ecf70d9c0962
#
_cell.length_a   1.000
_cell.length_b   1.000
_cell.length_c   1.000
_cell.angle_alpha   90.00
_cell.angle_beta   90.00
_cell.angle_gamma   90.00
#
_symmetry.space_group_name_H-M   'P 1'
#
loop_
_entity.id
_entity.type
_entity.pdbx_description
1 polymer ?
#
loop_
_entity_poly.entity_id
_entity_poly.type
_entity_poly.pdbx_seq_one_letter_code
_entity_poly.pdbx_strand_id
1 'polypeptide(L)'
;ERQTTALWWTAVGETSRYAKRNAVPFGEYTPMKRLVLALVPMARQVGRQTVPGTGPGVVEGDLGDGRRLAVGDIICYELAFDSTVYDTERAGGRVVTVQSNNATYSGTMQPYQQFSITRVRAMEMRREIVVSTTSSYSGLIGADGSVLARSAPDTAYARSFTVPLRSGLTPAMTVGPLSEGVCAALAALG
;
A
#
# COMPACT_ATOMS: atom_id res chain seq x y z
N GLU A 1 -18.21 12.41 -3.33
CA GLU A 1 -17.12 11.76 -2.58
C GLU A 1 -17.02 10.30 -2.98
N ARG A 2 -15.84 9.71 -2.83
CA ARG A 2 -15.56 8.28 -3.05
C ARG A 2 -14.55 7.79 -2.02
N GLN A 3 -14.47 6.46 -1.84
CA GLN A 3 -13.38 5.81 -1.09
C GLN A 3 -12.74 4.73 -1.96
N THR A 4 -11.44 4.56 -1.84
CA THR A 4 -10.72 3.41 -2.36
C THR A 4 -10.60 2.41 -1.22
N THR A 5 -11.09 1.18 -1.41
CA THR A 5 -11.31 0.25 -0.31
C THR A 5 -10.87 -1.16 -0.70
N ALA A 6 -10.11 -1.81 0.16
CA ALA A 6 -9.89 -3.24 0.14
C ALA A 6 -10.98 -3.94 0.96
N LEU A 7 -11.44 -5.09 0.50
CA LEU A 7 -12.55 -5.83 1.09
C LEU A 7 -12.18 -7.29 1.26
N TRP A 8 -12.54 -7.86 2.41
CA TRP A 8 -12.67 -9.32 2.53
C TRP A 8 -14.10 -9.71 2.23
N TRP A 9 -14.28 -10.48 1.17
CA TRP A 9 -15.59 -10.88 0.67
C TRP A 9 -15.79 -12.37 0.83
N THR A 10 -16.92 -12.77 1.36
CA THR A 10 -17.32 -14.18 1.55
C THR A 10 -18.62 -14.48 0.81
N ALA A 11 -19.08 -15.73 0.86
CA ALA A 11 -20.37 -16.11 0.29
C ALA A 11 -21.57 -15.36 0.90
N VAL A 12 -21.41 -14.83 2.12
CA VAL A 12 -22.46 -14.05 2.80
C VAL A 12 -22.26 -12.53 2.64
N GLY A 13 -21.26 -12.09 1.88
CA GLY A 13 -21.00 -10.69 1.59
C GLY A 13 -19.69 -10.19 2.22
N GLU A 14 -19.57 -8.87 2.35
CA GLU A 14 -18.43 -8.20 2.97
C GLU A 14 -18.41 -8.46 4.47
N THR A 15 -17.24 -8.86 4.97
CA THR A 15 -17.03 -9.13 6.40
C THR A 15 -15.93 -8.27 7.03
N SER A 16 -15.05 -7.70 6.23
CA SER A 16 -14.01 -6.78 6.68
C SER A 16 -13.63 -5.80 5.56
N ARG A 17 -13.26 -4.58 5.93
CA ARG A 17 -12.80 -3.56 4.98
C ARG A 17 -11.67 -2.71 5.52
N TYR A 18 -10.87 -2.24 4.61
CA TYR A 18 -9.89 -1.20 4.83
C TYR A 18 -10.11 -0.07 3.81
N ALA A 19 -10.27 1.16 4.26
CA ALA A 19 -10.35 2.34 3.40
C ALA A 19 -8.97 3.03 3.37
N LYS A 20 -8.48 3.29 2.16
CA LYS A 20 -7.20 3.96 1.91
C LYS A 20 -7.04 5.23 2.72
N ARG A 21 -5.93 5.37 3.45
CA ARG A 21 -5.62 6.52 4.33
C ARG A 21 -4.95 7.67 3.58
N ASN A 22 -3.97 7.35 2.74
CA ASN A 22 -3.12 8.33 2.08
C ASN A 22 -3.53 8.49 0.62
N ALA A 23 -4.45 9.41 0.38
CA ALA A 23 -4.88 9.75 -0.98
C ALA A 23 -3.81 10.56 -1.72
N VAL A 24 -3.71 10.37 -3.04
CA VAL A 24 -2.75 11.05 -3.91
C VAL A 24 -3.18 12.50 -4.13
N PRO A 25 -2.38 13.49 -3.72
CA PRO A 25 -2.66 14.89 -4.04
C PRO A 25 -2.76 15.10 -5.55
N PHE A 26 -3.73 15.90 -5.99
CA PHE A 26 -4.05 16.19 -7.40
C PHE A 26 -4.44 14.98 -8.26
N GLY A 27 -4.38 13.76 -7.73
CA GLY A 27 -4.86 12.56 -8.39
C GLY A 27 -6.19 12.06 -7.81
N GLU A 28 -6.29 12.09 -6.50
CA GLU A 28 -7.46 11.58 -5.76
C GLU A 28 -8.19 12.68 -4.98
N TYR A 29 -7.50 13.76 -4.63
CA TYR A 29 -8.10 14.94 -4.01
C TYR A 29 -7.34 16.21 -4.40
N THR A 30 -7.99 17.37 -4.24
CA THR A 30 -7.37 18.67 -4.45
C THR A 30 -7.11 19.32 -3.08
N PRO A 31 -5.84 19.47 -2.65
CA PRO A 31 -5.51 20.21 -1.43
C PRO A 31 -6.02 21.65 -1.53
N MET A 32 -6.44 22.25 -0.40
CA MET A 32 -6.93 23.63 -0.37
C MET A 32 -7.83 23.99 -1.57
N LYS A 33 -8.80 23.15 -1.86
CA LYS A 33 -9.60 23.13 -3.12
C LYS A 33 -10.03 24.50 -3.62
N ARG A 34 -10.53 25.37 -2.73
CA ARG A 34 -11.00 26.71 -3.12
C ARG A 34 -9.88 27.56 -3.72
N LEU A 35 -8.71 27.56 -3.08
CA LEU A 35 -7.54 28.33 -3.53
C LEU A 35 -6.97 27.76 -4.82
N VAL A 36 -6.76 26.44 -4.84
CA VAL A 36 -6.18 25.76 -5.99
C VAL A 36 -7.05 25.90 -7.24
N LEU A 37 -8.37 25.75 -7.13
CA LEU A 37 -9.27 25.93 -8.29
C LEU A 37 -9.36 27.36 -8.77
N ALA A 38 -9.07 28.35 -7.93
CA ALA A 38 -9.00 29.74 -8.34
C ALA A 38 -7.73 30.05 -9.16
N LEU A 39 -6.61 29.38 -8.81
CA LEU A 39 -5.29 29.62 -9.42
C LEU A 39 -4.97 28.63 -10.57
N VAL A 40 -5.46 27.41 -10.49
CA VAL A 40 -5.14 26.31 -11.42
C VAL A 40 -6.43 25.62 -11.88
N PRO A 41 -7.11 26.14 -12.92
CA PRO A 41 -8.38 25.58 -13.42
C PRO A 41 -8.30 24.09 -13.79
N MET A 42 -7.13 23.61 -14.23
CA MET A 42 -6.88 22.21 -14.58
C MET A 42 -7.08 21.24 -13.40
N ALA A 43 -6.98 21.71 -12.15
CA ALA A 43 -7.24 20.90 -10.96
C ALA A 43 -8.71 20.43 -10.85
N ARG A 44 -9.63 20.96 -11.68
CA ARG A 44 -11.01 20.46 -11.81
C ARG A 44 -11.07 19.02 -12.36
N GLN A 45 -10.03 18.57 -13.05
CA GLN A 45 -9.95 17.20 -13.61
C GLN A 45 -9.88 16.10 -12.51
N VAL A 46 -9.52 16.43 -11.28
CA VAL A 46 -9.53 15.49 -10.15
C VAL A 46 -10.92 14.88 -9.89
N GLY A 47 -11.99 15.56 -10.31
CA GLY A 47 -13.36 15.05 -10.21
C GLY A 47 -13.83 14.83 -8.77
N ARG A 48 -14.34 13.61 -8.47
CA ARG A 48 -14.82 13.27 -7.12
C ARG A 48 -13.66 13.16 -6.16
N GLN A 49 -13.75 13.85 -5.03
CA GLN A 49 -12.72 13.84 -3.99
C GLN A 49 -12.73 12.49 -3.24
N THR A 50 -11.57 11.94 -3.01
CA THR A 50 -11.39 10.75 -2.16
C THR A 50 -11.44 11.16 -0.69
N VAL A 51 -12.27 10.49 0.08
CA VAL A 51 -12.32 10.61 1.53
C VAL A 51 -11.36 9.57 2.11
N PRO A 52 -10.33 9.99 2.86
CA PRO A 52 -9.38 9.06 3.46
C PRO A 52 -10.02 8.22 4.57
N GLY A 53 -9.54 6.99 4.73
CA GLY A 53 -9.81 6.16 5.89
C GLY A 53 -8.97 6.57 7.10
N THR A 54 -9.23 5.97 8.25
CA THR A 54 -8.56 6.27 9.53
C THR A 54 -7.89 5.06 10.17
N GLY A 55 -8.30 3.84 9.81
CA GLY A 55 -7.79 2.58 10.36
C GLY A 55 -6.46 2.13 9.76
N PRO A 56 -5.78 1.17 10.37
CA PRO A 56 -4.62 0.50 9.78
C PRO A 56 -5.03 -0.33 8.56
N GLY A 57 -4.09 -0.56 7.67
CA GLY A 57 -4.29 -1.33 6.44
C GLY A 57 -4.42 -2.83 6.69
N VAL A 58 -5.47 -3.26 7.37
CA VAL A 58 -5.71 -4.70 7.64
C VAL A 58 -7.13 -5.07 7.28
N VAL A 59 -7.27 -6.17 6.55
CA VAL A 59 -8.53 -6.88 6.36
C VAL A 59 -8.43 -8.24 7.02
N GLU A 60 -9.47 -8.62 7.75
CA GLU A 60 -9.52 -9.89 8.47
C GLU A 60 -10.54 -10.83 7.83
N GLY A 61 -10.12 -12.05 7.60
CA GLY A 61 -10.98 -13.09 7.05
C GLY A 61 -10.99 -14.36 7.87
N ASP A 62 -12.13 -15.03 7.87
CA ASP A 62 -12.27 -16.40 8.31
C ASP A 62 -11.91 -17.33 7.14
N LEU A 63 -11.06 -18.32 7.40
CA LEU A 63 -10.65 -19.32 6.40
C LEU A 63 -11.62 -20.51 6.29
N GLY A 64 -12.73 -20.48 7.02
CA GLY A 64 -13.77 -21.51 6.99
C GLY A 64 -13.47 -22.74 7.87
N ASP A 65 -12.31 -22.76 8.52
CA ASP A 65 -11.90 -23.85 9.44
C ASP A 65 -11.70 -23.32 10.88
N GLY A 66 -12.31 -22.18 11.20
CA GLY A 66 -12.18 -21.49 12.49
C GLY A 66 -10.89 -20.70 12.65
N ARG A 67 -9.98 -20.73 11.68
CA ARG A 67 -8.78 -19.87 11.68
C ARG A 67 -9.09 -18.52 11.06
N ARG A 68 -8.60 -17.47 11.69
CA ARG A 68 -8.65 -16.11 11.14
C ARG A 68 -7.30 -15.71 10.57
N LEU A 69 -7.33 -15.02 9.45
CA LEU A 69 -6.17 -14.45 8.79
C LEU A 69 -6.30 -12.94 8.74
N ALA A 70 -5.32 -12.24 9.29
CA ALA A 70 -5.13 -10.81 9.11
C ALA A 70 -4.19 -10.60 7.91
N VAL A 71 -4.72 -10.01 6.85
CA VAL A 71 -3.99 -9.63 5.64
C VAL A 71 -3.71 -8.14 5.72
N GLY A 72 -2.44 -7.76 5.70
CA GLY A 72 -2.02 -6.39 5.52
C GLY A 72 -2.32 -5.94 4.09
N ASP A 73 -2.97 -4.81 3.91
CA ASP A 73 -3.28 -4.25 2.61
C ASP A 73 -2.74 -2.82 2.51
N ILE A 74 -1.93 -2.57 1.48
CA ILE A 74 -1.33 -1.27 1.21
C ILE A 74 -1.77 -0.86 -0.19
N ILE A 75 -2.49 0.25 -0.29
CA ILE A 75 -3.10 0.66 -1.56
C ILE A 75 -2.23 1.71 -2.26
N CYS A 76 -1.53 1.28 -3.32
CA CYS A 76 -0.83 2.15 -4.27
C CYS A 76 0.21 3.07 -3.58
N TYR A 77 -0.04 4.38 -3.58
CA TYR A 77 0.82 5.43 -3.04
C TYR A 77 1.10 5.31 -1.54
N GLU A 78 0.32 4.55 -0.80
CA GLU A 78 0.53 4.32 0.64
C GLU A 78 1.87 3.68 0.97
N LEU A 79 2.49 2.97 0.02
CA LEU A 79 3.87 2.48 0.15
C LEU A 79 4.90 3.57 0.48
N ALA A 80 4.62 4.83 0.14
CA ALA A 80 5.50 5.96 0.41
C ALA A 80 5.47 6.42 1.88
N PHE A 81 4.49 5.95 2.67
CA PHE A 81 4.27 6.42 4.05
C PHE A 81 4.61 5.34 5.06
N ASP A 82 5.67 5.55 5.82
CA ASP A 82 6.12 4.66 6.90
C ASP A 82 5.01 4.38 7.90
N SER A 83 4.28 5.42 8.30
CA SER A 83 3.18 5.29 9.25
C SER A 83 2.11 4.30 8.78
N THR A 84 1.75 4.30 7.49
CA THR A 84 0.76 3.37 6.95
C THR A 84 1.31 1.96 6.92
N VAL A 85 2.53 1.80 6.40
CA VAL A 85 3.19 0.49 6.29
C VAL A 85 3.39 -0.14 7.67
N TYR A 86 3.91 0.62 8.63
CA TYR A 86 4.21 0.09 9.97
C TYR A 86 2.95 -0.14 10.80
N ASP A 87 1.93 0.71 10.68
CA ASP A 87 0.65 0.51 11.38
C ASP A 87 -0.07 -0.75 10.89
N THR A 88 0.04 -1.08 9.60
CA THR A 88 -0.48 -2.31 9.01
C THR A 88 0.10 -3.56 9.71
N GLU A 89 1.42 -3.57 9.93
CA GLU A 89 2.08 -4.66 10.63
C GLU A 89 1.78 -4.68 12.13
N ARG A 90 1.76 -3.50 12.78
CA ARG A 90 1.40 -3.37 14.20
C ARG A 90 -0.03 -3.85 14.47
N ALA A 91 -0.92 -3.69 13.51
CA ALA A 91 -2.29 -4.19 13.56
C ALA A 91 -2.40 -5.69 13.25
N GLY A 92 -1.29 -6.39 13.02
CA GLY A 92 -1.24 -7.84 12.91
C GLY A 92 -1.26 -8.39 11.48
N GLY A 93 -0.97 -7.60 10.47
CA GLY A 93 -0.80 -8.09 9.09
C GLY A 93 0.25 -9.19 9.02
N ARG A 94 -0.13 -10.42 8.67
CA ARG A 94 0.76 -11.60 8.64
C ARG A 94 1.31 -11.91 7.25
N VAL A 95 0.64 -11.46 6.25
CA VAL A 95 1.04 -11.42 4.84
C VAL A 95 0.58 -10.08 4.30
N VAL A 96 1.35 -9.49 3.39
CA VAL A 96 1.02 -8.16 2.85
C VAL A 96 0.61 -8.27 1.40
N THR A 97 -0.46 -7.58 1.05
CA THR A 97 -0.86 -7.33 -0.33
C THR A 97 -0.62 -5.86 -0.68
N VAL A 98 -0.17 -5.61 -1.89
CA VAL A 98 -0.10 -4.27 -2.48
C VAL A 98 -0.99 -4.24 -3.69
N GLN A 99 -2.05 -3.45 -3.62
CA GLN A 99 -3.00 -3.28 -4.69
C GLN A 99 -2.83 -1.92 -5.35
N SER A 100 -2.77 -1.87 -6.68
CA SER A 100 -2.55 -0.61 -7.39
C SER A 100 -3.24 -0.57 -8.74
N ASN A 101 -3.78 0.61 -9.06
CA ASN A 101 -4.16 0.95 -10.42
C ASN A 101 -3.17 1.98 -10.97
N ASN A 102 -2.26 1.52 -11.80
CA ASN A 102 -1.20 2.33 -12.39
C ASN A 102 -1.53 2.79 -13.82
N ALA A 103 -2.78 2.64 -14.29
CA ALA A 103 -3.16 2.95 -15.67
C ALA A 103 -2.80 4.39 -16.08
N THR A 104 -2.99 5.35 -15.19
CA THR A 104 -2.64 6.76 -15.43
C THR A 104 -1.14 6.99 -15.65
N TYR A 105 -0.31 6.07 -15.16
CA TYR A 105 1.16 6.16 -15.23
C TYR A 105 1.78 5.18 -16.21
N SER A 106 0.95 4.48 -17.02
CA SER A 106 1.44 3.58 -18.07
C SER A 106 2.41 4.30 -19.01
N GLY A 107 3.50 3.65 -19.37
CA GLY A 107 4.55 4.22 -20.21
C GLY A 107 5.52 5.16 -19.50
N THR A 108 5.37 5.39 -18.19
CA THR A 108 6.33 6.18 -17.37
C THR A 108 7.20 5.26 -16.52
N MET A 109 8.18 5.84 -15.81
CA MET A 109 9.01 5.10 -14.85
C MET A 109 8.34 4.86 -13.49
N GLN A 110 7.17 5.47 -13.23
CA GLN A 110 6.50 5.37 -11.95
C GLN A 110 6.14 3.93 -11.55
N PRO A 111 5.60 3.06 -12.43
CA PRO A 111 5.33 1.66 -12.08
C PRO A 111 6.59 0.88 -11.64
N TYR A 112 7.74 1.15 -12.27
CA TYR A 112 9.02 0.55 -11.87
C TYR A 112 9.48 1.03 -10.50
N GLN A 113 9.34 2.33 -10.23
CA GLN A 113 9.69 2.93 -8.94
C GLN A 113 8.81 2.35 -7.83
N GLN A 114 7.51 2.24 -8.05
CA GLN A 114 6.59 1.65 -7.08
C GLN A 114 6.95 0.20 -6.79
N PHE A 115 7.27 -0.59 -7.81
CA PHE A 115 7.69 -1.99 -7.63
C PHE A 115 9.01 -2.08 -6.85
N SER A 116 9.95 -1.15 -7.09
CA SER A 116 11.21 -1.06 -6.35
C SER A 116 11.00 -0.65 -4.89
N ILE A 117 10.14 0.31 -4.62
CA ILE A 117 9.74 0.68 -3.25
C ILE A 117 9.12 -0.52 -2.54
N THR A 118 8.26 -1.29 -3.21
CA THR A 118 7.65 -2.49 -2.62
C THR A 118 8.71 -3.51 -2.18
N ARG A 119 9.82 -3.65 -2.92
CA ARG A 119 10.94 -4.51 -2.53
C ARG A 119 11.62 -4.02 -1.25
N VAL A 120 11.83 -2.72 -1.11
CA VAL A 120 12.38 -2.13 0.12
C VAL A 120 11.43 -2.37 1.29
N ARG A 121 10.13 -2.15 1.10
CA ARG A 121 9.11 -2.41 2.14
C ARG A 121 9.07 -3.87 2.57
N ALA A 122 9.24 -4.81 1.63
CA ALA A 122 9.34 -6.24 1.97
C ALA A 122 10.53 -6.53 2.91
N MET A 123 11.69 -5.91 2.66
CA MET A 123 12.86 -6.03 3.53
C MET A 123 12.64 -5.38 4.91
N GLU A 124 12.08 -4.17 4.94
CA GLU A 124 11.79 -3.45 6.18
C GLU A 124 10.84 -4.21 7.09
N MET A 125 9.77 -4.75 6.52
CA MET A 125 8.76 -5.53 7.24
C MET A 125 9.17 -6.98 7.49
N ARG A 126 10.16 -7.49 6.74
CA ARG A 126 10.47 -8.93 6.65
C ARG A 126 9.22 -9.76 6.36
N ARG A 127 8.43 -9.31 5.38
CA ARG A 127 7.21 -9.95 4.91
C ARG A 127 7.27 -10.21 3.42
N GLU A 128 6.71 -11.33 3.02
CA GLU A 128 6.37 -11.54 1.63
C GLU A 128 5.25 -10.58 1.23
N ILE A 129 5.40 -9.95 0.05
CA ILE A 129 4.40 -9.04 -0.50
C ILE A 129 3.84 -9.61 -1.80
N VAL A 130 2.55 -9.84 -1.82
CA VAL A 130 1.80 -10.14 -3.03
C VAL A 130 1.40 -8.84 -3.70
N VAL A 131 1.89 -8.60 -4.90
CA VAL A 131 1.60 -7.40 -5.69
C VAL A 131 0.53 -7.71 -6.71
N SER A 132 -0.56 -6.93 -6.70
CA SER A 132 -1.66 -7.01 -7.66
C SER A 132 -1.91 -5.65 -8.29
N THR A 133 -1.73 -5.54 -9.60
CA THR A 133 -1.91 -4.29 -10.33
C THR A 133 -2.81 -4.49 -11.54
N THR A 134 -3.55 -3.45 -11.93
CA THR A 134 -4.37 -3.47 -13.15
C THR A 134 -3.55 -3.22 -14.42
N SER A 135 -2.49 -2.44 -14.31
CA SER A 135 -1.60 -2.08 -15.42
C SER A 135 -0.21 -1.80 -14.85
N SER A 136 0.65 -2.77 -14.84
CA SER A 136 2.04 -2.74 -14.36
C SER A 136 2.49 -4.17 -14.06
N TYR A 137 3.32 -4.35 -13.04
CA TYR A 137 3.84 -5.64 -12.61
C TYR A 137 3.03 -6.20 -11.45
N SER A 138 2.48 -7.39 -11.63
CA SER A 138 1.92 -8.22 -10.55
C SER A 138 2.91 -9.34 -10.21
N GLY A 139 2.88 -9.85 -8.97
CA GLY A 139 3.78 -10.95 -8.60
C GLY A 139 3.97 -11.14 -7.10
N LEU A 140 5.09 -11.76 -6.75
CA LEU A 140 5.49 -12.04 -5.38
C LEU A 140 6.90 -11.52 -5.11
N ILE A 141 7.05 -10.78 -4.04
CA ILE A 141 8.32 -10.29 -3.52
C ILE A 141 8.61 -11.01 -2.21
N GLY A 142 9.81 -11.53 -2.07
CA GLY A 142 10.29 -12.19 -0.86
C GLY A 142 10.61 -11.20 0.26
N ALA A 143 10.63 -11.69 1.50
CA ALA A 143 10.94 -10.91 2.68
C ALA A 143 12.37 -10.30 2.70
N ASP A 144 13.23 -10.74 1.80
CA ASP A 144 14.58 -10.21 1.54
C ASP A 144 14.61 -9.21 0.36
N GLY A 145 13.45 -8.84 -0.19
CA GLY A 145 13.32 -7.97 -1.34
C GLY A 145 13.59 -8.65 -2.69
N SER A 146 13.83 -9.96 -2.72
CA SER A 146 14.00 -10.73 -3.95
C SER A 146 12.68 -10.80 -4.74
N VAL A 147 12.76 -10.80 -6.07
CA VAL A 147 11.59 -10.96 -6.93
C VAL A 147 11.38 -12.45 -7.19
N LEU A 148 10.46 -13.07 -6.45
CA LEU A 148 10.16 -14.51 -6.56
C LEU A 148 9.30 -14.84 -7.78
N ALA A 149 8.41 -13.92 -8.17
CA ALA A 149 7.61 -14.02 -9.38
C ALA A 149 7.21 -12.62 -9.86
N ARG A 150 7.12 -12.43 -11.16
CA ARG A 150 6.69 -11.17 -11.78
C ARG A 150 6.03 -11.42 -13.12
N SER A 151 4.90 -10.74 -13.37
CA SER A 151 4.28 -10.70 -14.70
C SER A 151 5.12 -9.86 -15.67
N ALA A 152 4.85 -9.98 -16.96
CA ALA A 152 5.15 -8.90 -17.88
C ALA A 152 4.25 -7.69 -17.57
N PRO A 153 4.66 -6.45 -17.91
CA PRO A 153 3.80 -5.29 -17.76
C PRO A 153 2.57 -5.41 -18.67
N ASP A 154 1.46 -4.83 -18.23
CA ASP A 154 0.23 -4.70 -19.02
C ASP A 154 -0.30 -6.02 -19.62
N THR A 155 -0.06 -7.14 -18.92
CA THR A 155 -0.54 -8.47 -19.33
C THR A 155 -1.50 -9.04 -18.29
N ALA A 156 -2.50 -9.79 -18.75
CA ALA A 156 -3.34 -10.58 -17.86
C ALA A 156 -2.48 -11.63 -17.13
N TYR A 157 -2.54 -11.62 -15.80
CA TYR A 157 -1.74 -12.52 -14.98
C TYR A 157 -2.55 -13.01 -13.78
N ALA A 158 -2.62 -14.32 -13.61
CA ALA A 158 -3.22 -14.95 -12.45
C ALA A 158 -2.30 -16.10 -12.00
N ARG A 159 -1.94 -16.10 -10.71
CA ARG A 159 -1.09 -17.12 -10.10
C ARG A 159 -1.40 -17.27 -8.63
N SER A 160 -1.38 -18.51 -8.13
CA SER A 160 -1.43 -18.80 -6.69
C SER A 160 -0.02 -18.87 -6.13
N PHE A 161 0.16 -18.36 -4.91
CA PHE A 161 1.42 -18.41 -4.18
C PHE A 161 1.21 -19.03 -2.80
N THR A 162 2.17 -19.82 -2.37
CA THR A 162 2.28 -20.25 -0.98
C THR A 162 3.26 -19.32 -0.29
N VAL A 163 2.83 -18.64 0.76
CA VAL A 163 3.64 -17.68 1.51
C VAL A 163 3.63 -18.02 3.00
N PRO A 164 4.74 -17.86 3.72
CA PRO A 164 4.78 -18.05 5.15
C PRO A 164 4.01 -16.91 5.84
N LEU A 165 3.25 -17.26 6.88
CA LEU A 165 2.60 -16.26 7.74
C LEU A 165 3.57 -15.86 8.85
N ARG A 166 4.14 -14.68 8.72
CA ARG A 166 5.11 -14.16 9.68
C ARG A 166 4.43 -13.32 10.77
N SER A 167 5.09 -13.16 11.89
CA SER A 167 4.66 -12.32 13.01
C SER A 167 5.86 -11.57 13.60
N GLY A 168 5.59 -10.62 14.50
CA GLY A 168 6.61 -9.79 15.14
C GLY A 168 6.97 -8.55 14.30
N LEU A 169 7.53 -7.55 14.95
CA LEU A 169 7.97 -6.29 14.35
C LEU A 169 9.49 -6.32 14.14
N THR A 170 9.95 -5.70 13.08
CA THR A 170 11.38 -5.49 12.83
C THR A 170 11.91 -4.27 13.58
N PRO A 171 13.22 -4.15 13.79
CA PRO A 171 13.82 -2.92 14.31
C PRO A 171 13.46 -1.69 13.48
N ALA A 172 13.40 -1.81 12.14
CA ALA A 172 13.00 -0.71 11.26
C ALA A 172 11.62 -0.16 11.61
N MET A 173 10.65 -1.03 11.86
CA MET A 173 9.29 -0.62 12.24
C MET A 173 9.21 -0.02 13.65
N THR A 174 10.15 -0.38 14.53
CA THR A 174 10.17 0.10 15.91
C THR A 174 10.91 1.43 16.03
N VAL A 175 12.03 1.58 15.35
CA VAL A 175 12.96 2.70 15.50
C VAL A 175 12.95 3.65 14.31
N GLY A 176 12.41 3.22 13.15
CA GLY A 176 12.47 3.97 11.89
C GLY A 176 12.10 5.46 12.00
N PRO A 177 10.96 5.82 12.62
CA PRO A 177 10.60 7.24 12.77
C PRO A 177 11.56 8.05 13.65
N LEU A 178 12.23 7.40 14.60
CA LEU A 178 13.22 8.04 15.48
C LEU A 178 14.53 8.29 14.73
N SER A 179 14.94 7.40 13.85
CA SER A 179 16.19 7.53 13.09
C SER A 179 16.19 8.76 12.19
N GLU A 180 15.08 9.05 11.52
CA GLU A 180 14.90 10.26 10.71
C GLU A 180 15.00 11.53 11.57
N GLY A 181 14.32 11.53 12.72
CA GLY A 181 14.37 12.65 13.67
C GLY A 181 15.78 12.89 14.22
N VAL A 182 16.51 11.83 14.56
CA VAL A 182 17.90 11.91 15.02
C VAL A 182 18.82 12.45 13.89
N CYS A 183 18.70 11.93 12.68
CA CYS A 183 19.47 12.43 11.54
C CYS A 183 19.18 13.90 11.25
N ALA A 184 17.91 14.30 11.27
CA ALA A 184 17.52 15.69 11.07
C ALA A 184 18.06 16.60 12.18
N ALA A 185 18.00 16.17 13.44
CA ALA A 185 18.54 16.93 14.57
C ALA A 185 20.08 17.09 14.46
N LEU A 186 20.79 16.01 14.12
CA LEU A 186 22.25 16.08 13.92
C LEU A 186 22.62 17.00 12.76
N ALA A 187 21.89 16.97 11.65
CA ALA A 187 22.11 17.85 10.52
C ALA A 187 21.82 19.33 10.83
N ALA A 188 20.95 19.61 11.81
CA ALA A 188 20.64 20.98 12.24
C ALA A 188 21.66 21.55 13.25
N LEU A 189 22.50 20.70 13.84
CA LEU A 189 23.51 21.05 14.84
C LEU A 189 24.93 21.19 14.24
N GLY A 190 25.17 20.74 13.03
CA GLY A 190 26.41 20.82 12.28
C GLY A 190 26.41 21.85 11.21
#